data_50feb899915a2a0c3e7ac0263b4e0c6b
#
_entry.id   50feb899915a2a0c3e7ac0263b4e0c6b
#
_cell.length_a   1.000
_cell.length_b   1.000
_cell.length_c   1.000
_cell.angle_alpha   90.00
_cell.angle_beta   90.00
_cell.angle_gamma   90.00
#
_symmetry.space_group_name_H-M   'P 1'
#
loop_
_entity.id
_entity.type
_entity.pdbx_description
1 polymer ?
#
loop_
_entity_poly.entity_id
_entity_poly.type
_entity_poly.pdbx_seq_one_letter_code
_entity_poly.pdbx_strand_id
1 'polypeptide(L)'
;MKIDLRDAAGKHPAAKPGAAPAVQALSLSVRAGEQVAIIGPSGAGKTTLLHLMACALRPSAGDILLNDQNPWQLPRSALQDLRGALFLAPQVPPLPLRQRVVTAVLAGRLPHESLLTSLRSLFYPVDIPRAERALAGFDMGDKLFDRVDRLSGGERQRVGLARVLVSEASLLLVDEPLSALDPTRSQHAIEKLTQAARERGATLVATLHHVEMALAYFPRIVGLRSGTLAFDLPASAVTRDHLQALYAQHLHELSAPAGVEGDLFPATTAPVVMHCR
;
A
#
# COMPACT_ATOMS: atom_id res chain seq x y z
N MET A 1 -6.38 5.92 11.63
CA MET A 1 -6.72 4.65 12.36
C MET A 1 -5.43 4.00 12.83
N LYS A 2 -5.38 3.55 14.09
CA LYS A 2 -4.25 2.80 14.66
C LYS A 2 -4.38 1.31 14.33
N ILE A 3 -3.24 0.63 14.10
CA ILE A 3 -3.16 -0.82 13.88
C ILE A 3 -2.18 -1.41 14.89
N ASP A 4 -2.57 -2.48 15.58
CA ASP A 4 -1.69 -3.28 16.42
C ASP A 4 -1.83 -4.76 16.04
N LEU A 5 -0.72 -5.36 15.63
CA LEU A 5 -0.60 -6.81 15.46
C LEU A 5 0.21 -7.35 16.65
N ARG A 6 -0.26 -8.43 17.26
CA ARG A 6 0.36 -9.09 18.41
C ARG A 6 0.54 -10.56 18.08
N ASP A 7 1.76 -10.95 17.79
CA ASP A 7 2.15 -12.31 17.40
C ASP A 7 1.23 -12.90 16.31
N ALA A 8 0.78 -12.02 15.41
CA ALA A 8 -0.19 -12.36 14.39
C ALA A 8 0.43 -13.30 13.35
N ALA A 9 -0.28 -14.37 13.04
CA ALA A 9 0.06 -15.29 11.96
C ALA A 9 -1.08 -15.39 10.95
N GLY A 10 -0.74 -15.62 9.68
CA GLY A 10 -1.73 -15.75 8.63
C GLY A 10 -1.25 -16.55 7.44
N LYS A 11 -2.16 -17.31 6.83
CA LYS A 11 -1.92 -18.05 5.59
C LYS A 11 -2.40 -17.24 4.40
N HIS A 12 -1.67 -17.30 3.30
CA HIS A 12 -2.14 -16.68 2.06
C HIS A 12 -3.48 -17.30 1.63
N PRO A 13 -4.47 -16.52 1.15
CA PRO A 13 -5.79 -17.06 0.76
C PRO A 13 -5.72 -18.18 -0.30
N ALA A 14 -4.74 -18.13 -1.21
CA ALA A 14 -4.51 -19.17 -2.23
C ALA A 14 -3.58 -20.31 -1.75
N ALA A 15 -3.20 -20.38 -0.47
CA ALA A 15 -2.32 -21.42 0.04
C ALA A 15 -3.04 -22.78 0.10
N LYS A 16 -2.30 -23.84 -0.27
CA LYS A 16 -2.82 -25.21 -0.16
C LYS A 16 -3.10 -25.59 1.30
N PRO A 17 -4.07 -26.49 1.57
CA PRO A 17 -4.24 -27.06 2.91
C PRO A 17 -2.91 -27.62 3.44
N GLY A 18 -2.57 -27.28 4.69
CA GLY A 18 -1.29 -27.72 5.30
C GLY A 18 -0.08 -26.80 5.01
N ALA A 19 -0.19 -25.82 4.12
CA ALA A 19 0.91 -24.87 3.90
C ALA A 19 1.24 -24.07 5.18
N ALA A 20 2.54 -23.75 5.34
CA ALA A 20 3.00 -22.88 6.42
C ALA A 20 2.37 -21.49 6.32
N PRO A 21 2.21 -20.77 7.45
CA PRO A 21 1.77 -19.39 7.43
C PRO A 21 2.72 -18.51 6.62
N ALA A 22 2.16 -17.63 5.78
CA ALA A 22 2.92 -16.63 5.03
C ALA A 22 3.37 -15.45 5.91
N VAL A 23 2.70 -15.23 7.03
CA VAL A 23 3.10 -14.31 8.11
C VAL A 23 3.13 -15.12 9.40
N GLN A 24 4.23 -14.99 10.17
CA GLN A 24 4.51 -15.83 11.34
C GLN A 24 4.83 -14.96 12.54
N ALA A 25 4.02 -15.10 13.61
CA ALA A 25 4.23 -14.44 14.92
C ALA A 25 4.71 -12.98 14.79
N LEU A 26 4.08 -12.19 13.92
CA LEU A 26 4.49 -10.84 13.62
C LEU A 26 3.82 -9.87 14.58
N SER A 27 4.64 -9.08 15.27
CA SER A 27 4.18 -7.98 16.13
C SER A 27 4.60 -6.65 15.52
N LEU A 28 3.63 -5.78 15.23
CA LEU A 28 3.84 -4.48 14.59
C LEU A 28 2.74 -3.51 15.02
N SER A 29 3.13 -2.30 15.42
CA SER A 29 2.20 -1.22 15.74
C SER A 29 2.37 -0.08 14.75
N VAL A 30 1.27 0.39 14.16
CA VAL A 30 1.22 1.57 13.29
C VAL A 30 0.29 2.59 13.91
N ARG A 31 0.78 3.80 14.17
CA ARG A 31 -0.02 4.88 14.78
C ARG A 31 -1.00 5.48 13.81
N ALA A 32 -2.06 6.09 14.33
CA ALA A 32 -2.98 6.86 13.50
C ALA A 32 -2.25 8.02 12.80
N GLY A 33 -2.48 8.18 11.49
CA GLY A 33 -1.83 9.19 10.65
C GLY A 33 -0.40 8.87 10.22
N GLU A 34 0.16 7.72 10.64
CA GLU A 34 1.51 7.32 10.28
C GLU A 34 1.57 6.79 8.82
N GLN A 35 2.70 7.00 8.16
CA GLN A 35 2.97 6.49 6.82
C GLN A 35 4.12 5.48 6.89
N VAL A 36 3.85 4.25 6.47
CA VAL A 36 4.78 3.13 6.57
C VAL A 36 4.91 2.43 5.22
N ALA A 37 6.14 2.23 4.75
CA ALA A 37 6.41 1.33 3.64
C ALA A 37 6.85 -0.04 4.14
N ILE A 38 6.27 -1.09 3.56
CA ILE A 38 6.67 -2.47 3.80
C ILE A 38 7.47 -2.94 2.59
N ILE A 39 8.72 -3.31 2.79
CA ILE A 39 9.62 -3.84 1.77
C ILE A 39 10.04 -5.27 2.08
N GLY A 40 10.52 -5.99 1.08
CA GLY A 40 11.00 -7.35 1.22
C GLY A 40 10.88 -8.12 -0.09
N PRO A 41 11.57 -9.25 -0.23
CA PRO A 41 11.58 -10.04 -1.45
C PRO A 41 10.20 -10.60 -1.81
N SER A 42 10.05 -11.05 -3.04
CA SER A 42 8.85 -11.76 -3.49
C SER A 42 8.58 -12.96 -2.59
N GLY A 43 7.32 -13.16 -2.21
CA GLY A 43 6.95 -14.24 -1.28
C GLY A 43 7.23 -13.94 0.20
N ALA A 44 7.75 -12.78 0.59
CA ALA A 44 8.02 -12.43 1.99
C ALA A 44 6.76 -12.34 2.88
N GLY A 45 5.55 -12.33 2.30
CA GLY A 45 4.28 -12.26 3.04
C GLY A 45 3.63 -10.87 3.05
N LYS A 46 4.15 -9.89 2.29
CA LYS A 46 3.67 -8.48 2.26
C LYS A 46 2.16 -8.36 2.00
N THR A 47 1.67 -8.98 0.91
CA THR A 47 0.24 -8.99 0.56
C THR A 47 -0.61 -9.65 1.65
N THR A 48 -0.14 -10.77 2.24
CA THR A 48 -0.84 -11.43 3.33
C THR A 48 -0.93 -10.54 4.56
N LEU A 49 0.15 -9.81 4.88
CA LEU A 49 0.17 -8.85 5.97
C LEU A 49 -0.84 -7.71 5.74
N LEU A 50 -0.93 -7.16 4.53
CA LEU A 50 -1.96 -6.15 4.22
C LEU A 50 -3.37 -6.72 4.34
N HIS A 51 -3.61 -7.96 3.92
CA HIS A 51 -4.93 -8.61 4.06
C HIS A 51 -5.31 -8.83 5.54
N LEU A 52 -4.34 -9.15 6.39
CA LEU A 52 -4.53 -9.22 7.83
C LEU A 52 -4.93 -7.85 8.40
N MET A 53 -4.17 -6.79 8.08
CA MET A 53 -4.45 -5.41 8.51
C MET A 53 -5.82 -4.91 7.99
N ALA A 54 -6.22 -5.34 6.79
CA ALA A 54 -7.51 -4.99 6.18
C ALA A 54 -8.71 -5.74 6.77
N CYS A 55 -8.51 -6.64 7.71
CA CYS A 55 -9.54 -7.58 8.17
C CYS A 55 -10.20 -8.38 7.03
N ALA A 56 -9.49 -8.52 5.90
CA ALA A 56 -9.88 -9.38 4.78
C ALA A 56 -9.48 -10.85 5.05
N LEU A 57 -8.51 -11.05 5.94
CA LEU A 57 -8.05 -12.35 6.39
C LEU A 57 -8.06 -12.42 7.91
N ARG A 58 -8.67 -13.48 8.47
CA ARG A 58 -8.61 -13.73 9.91
C ARG A 58 -7.24 -14.31 10.27
N PRO A 59 -6.57 -13.82 11.35
CA PRO A 59 -5.33 -14.41 11.80
C PRO A 59 -5.55 -15.87 12.23
N SER A 60 -4.58 -16.73 11.91
CA SER A 60 -4.56 -18.12 12.35
C SER A 60 -4.02 -18.30 13.76
N ALA A 61 -3.26 -17.32 14.24
CA ALA A 61 -2.79 -17.18 15.62
C ALA A 61 -2.52 -15.70 15.92
N GLY A 62 -2.44 -15.34 17.19
CA GLY A 62 -2.27 -13.97 17.65
C GLY A 62 -3.51 -13.09 17.41
N ASP A 63 -3.35 -11.80 17.64
CA ASP A 63 -4.42 -10.81 17.55
C ASP A 63 -4.10 -9.66 16.63
N ILE A 64 -5.16 -9.08 16.07
CA ILE A 64 -5.11 -7.82 15.32
C ILE A 64 -6.10 -6.87 15.96
N LEU A 65 -5.64 -5.68 16.30
CA LEU A 65 -6.47 -4.63 16.86
C LEU A 65 -6.46 -3.42 15.91
N LEU A 66 -7.63 -2.87 15.63
CA LEU A 66 -7.84 -1.61 14.93
C LEU A 66 -8.47 -0.62 15.91
N ASN A 67 -7.82 0.52 16.17
CA ASN A 67 -8.21 1.44 17.23
C ASN A 67 -8.47 0.73 18.56
N ASP A 68 -7.56 -0.18 18.95
CA ASP A 68 -7.62 -1.01 20.18
C ASP A 68 -8.81 -1.99 20.25
N GLN A 69 -9.56 -2.20 19.17
CA GLN A 69 -10.67 -3.14 19.08
C GLN A 69 -10.28 -4.36 18.24
N ASN A 70 -10.61 -5.56 18.69
CA ASN A 70 -10.46 -6.78 17.90
C ASN A 70 -11.64 -6.91 16.91
N PRO A 71 -11.42 -6.80 15.60
CA PRO A 71 -12.48 -6.82 14.59
C PRO A 71 -13.32 -8.09 14.62
N TRP A 72 -12.70 -9.20 15.01
CA TRP A 72 -13.36 -10.52 15.02
C TRP A 72 -14.27 -10.78 16.22
N GLN A 73 -14.23 -9.85 17.20
CA GLN A 73 -15.10 -9.87 18.38
C GLN A 73 -16.25 -8.85 18.25
N LEU A 74 -16.25 -8.03 17.20
CA LEU A 74 -17.27 -7.02 16.97
C LEU A 74 -18.57 -7.65 16.42
N PRO A 75 -19.74 -7.07 16.76
CA PRO A 75 -20.99 -7.39 16.09
C PRO A 75 -20.91 -6.97 14.61
N ARG A 76 -21.74 -7.58 13.75
CA ARG A 76 -21.68 -7.39 12.29
C ARG A 76 -21.75 -5.92 11.86
N SER A 77 -22.60 -5.11 12.48
CA SER A 77 -22.75 -3.69 12.18
C SER A 77 -21.45 -2.92 12.47
N ALA A 78 -20.89 -3.07 13.66
CA ALA A 78 -19.64 -2.41 14.04
C ALA A 78 -18.45 -2.88 13.20
N LEU A 79 -18.40 -4.16 12.80
CA LEU A 79 -17.40 -4.66 11.87
C LEU A 79 -17.57 -4.04 10.47
N GLN A 80 -18.80 -3.83 10.01
CA GLN A 80 -19.08 -3.17 8.74
C GLN A 80 -18.62 -1.70 8.76
N ASP A 81 -18.93 -0.98 9.83
CA ASP A 81 -18.48 0.41 10.03
C ASP A 81 -16.95 0.51 10.07
N LEU A 82 -16.31 -0.40 10.81
CA LEU A 82 -14.85 -0.49 10.87
C LEU A 82 -14.24 -0.74 9.49
N ARG A 83 -14.79 -1.68 8.72
CA ARG A 83 -14.36 -1.96 7.35
C ARG A 83 -14.63 -0.80 6.40
N GLY A 84 -15.69 -0.03 6.61
CA GLY A 84 -15.95 1.19 5.86
C GLY A 84 -14.87 2.26 6.06
N ALA A 85 -14.26 2.31 7.24
CA ALA A 85 -13.21 3.27 7.57
C ALA A 85 -11.80 2.87 7.05
N LEU A 86 -11.65 1.74 6.36
CA LEU A 86 -10.40 1.30 5.73
C LEU A 86 -10.59 1.09 4.22
N PHE A 87 -9.50 1.27 3.46
CA PHE A 87 -9.46 1.00 2.03
C PHE A 87 -8.27 0.09 1.71
N LEU A 88 -8.54 -1.09 1.16
CA LEU A 88 -7.52 -1.99 0.62
C LEU A 88 -7.49 -1.83 -0.90
N ALA A 89 -6.37 -1.33 -1.42
CA ALA A 89 -6.06 -1.30 -2.84
C ALA A 89 -5.12 -2.46 -3.18
N PRO A 90 -5.60 -3.53 -3.80
CA PRO A 90 -4.76 -4.65 -4.20
C PRO A 90 -3.88 -4.28 -5.40
N GLN A 91 -2.82 -5.04 -5.65
CA GLN A 91 -1.87 -4.87 -6.75
C GLN A 91 -2.57 -4.73 -8.12
N VAL A 92 -3.56 -5.56 -8.39
CA VAL A 92 -4.42 -5.43 -9.57
C VAL A 92 -5.76 -4.82 -9.14
N PRO A 93 -6.06 -3.57 -9.53
CA PRO A 93 -7.30 -2.93 -9.13
C PRO A 93 -8.53 -3.69 -9.64
N PRO A 94 -9.51 -4.04 -8.76
CA PRO A 94 -10.73 -4.75 -9.14
C PRO A 94 -11.71 -3.79 -9.83
N LEU A 95 -11.41 -3.43 -11.06
CA LEU A 95 -12.22 -2.51 -11.87
C LEU A 95 -13.12 -3.33 -12.82
N PRO A 96 -14.46 -3.19 -12.73
CA PRO A 96 -15.37 -3.86 -13.66
C PRO A 96 -15.15 -3.38 -15.09
N LEU A 97 -14.83 -4.28 -16.00
CA LEU A 97 -14.38 -3.96 -17.37
C LEU A 97 -15.39 -3.14 -18.17
N ARG A 98 -16.68 -3.39 -17.97
CA ARG A 98 -17.76 -2.71 -18.73
C ARG A 98 -18.18 -1.37 -18.13
N GLN A 99 -17.66 -0.99 -16.97
CA GLN A 99 -17.97 0.30 -16.34
C GLN A 99 -17.19 1.44 -16.98
N ARG A 100 -17.72 2.65 -16.82
CA ARG A 100 -16.98 3.90 -17.11
C ARG A 100 -16.00 4.18 -15.96
N VAL A 101 -14.89 4.81 -16.30
CA VAL A 101 -13.84 5.20 -15.36
C VAL A 101 -14.39 6.05 -14.20
N VAL A 102 -15.25 7.03 -14.51
CA VAL A 102 -15.90 7.87 -13.49
C VAL A 102 -16.64 7.03 -12.44
N THR A 103 -17.41 6.04 -12.86
CA THR A 103 -18.16 5.16 -11.94
C THR A 103 -17.21 4.27 -11.16
N ALA A 104 -16.18 3.73 -11.80
CA ALA A 104 -15.17 2.90 -11.14
C ALA A 104 -14.39 3.68 -10.07
N VAL A 105 -14.05 4.94 -10.31
CA VAL A 105 -13.39 5.82 -9.33
C VAL A 105 -14.32 6.13 -8.17
N LEU A 106 -15.56 6.61 -8.45
CA LEU A 106 -16.53 6.98 -7.41
C LEU A 106 -16.96 5.81 -6.52
N ALA A 107 -16.81 4.56 -7.00
CA ALA A 107 -17.04 3.38 -6.18
C ALA A 107 -16.14 3.31 -4.93
N GLY A 108 -15.04 4.10 -4.87
CA GLY A 108 -14.24 4.25 -3.65
C GLY A 108 -15.00 4.87 -2.47
N ARG A 109 -16.14 5.54 -2.71
CA ARG A 109 -16.98 6.17 -1.70
C ARG A 109 -18.14 5.30 -1.19
N LEU A 110 -18.42 4.20 -1.87
CA LEU A 110 -19.58 3.34 -1.56
C LEU A 110 -19.74 2.97 -0.06
N PRO A 111 -18.66 2.72 0.71
CA PRO A 111 -18.80 2.42 2.13
C PRO A 111 -19.42 3.55 2.97
N HIS A 112 -19.35 4.80 2.49
CA HIS A 112 -19.84 5.99 3.20
C HIS A 112 -21.14 6.55 2.62
N GLU A 113 -21.69 5.91 1.58
CA GLU A 113 -22.93 6.35 0.93
C GLU A 113 -24.13 5.52 1.40
N SER A 114 -25.31 6.15 1.44
CA SER A 114 -26.54 5.44 1.69
C SER A 114 -26.85 4.45 0.55
N LEU A 115 -27.63 3.41 0.82
CA LEU A 115 -28.05 2.43 -0.21
C LEU A 115 -28.75 3.10 -1.41
N LEU A 116 -29.58 4.13 -1.16
CA LEU A 116 -30.27 4.85 -2.21
C LEU A 116 -29.30 5.66 -3.08
N THR A 117 -28.32 6.32 -2.44
CA THR A 117 -27.27 7.06 -3.16
C THR A 117 -26.39 6.09 -3.95
N SER A 118 -26.01 4.96 -3.37
CA SER A 118 -25.22 3.93 -4.04
C SER A 118 -25.92 3.35 -5.26
N LEU A 119 -27.21 3.01 -5.17
CA LEU A 119 -28.01 2.54 -6.29
C LEU A 119 -28.12 3.61 -7.39
N ARG A 120 -28.36 4.87 -7.01
CA ARG A 120 -28.42 6.00 -7.96
C ARG A 120 -27.08 6.21 -8.65
N SER A 121 -25.95 6.10 -7.94
CA SER A 121 -24.61 6.31 -8.49
C SER A 121 -24.20 5.27 -9.53
N LEU A 122 -24.82 4.10 -9.54
CA LEU A 122 -24.61 3.08 -10.56
C LEU A 122 -25.13 3.54 -11.94
N PHE A 123 -26.18 4.35 -11.98
CA PHE A 123 -26.81 4.85 -13.22
C PHE A 123 -26.37 6.27 -13.54
N TYR A 124 -26.19 7.11 -12.52
CA TYR A 124 -25.79 8.50 -12.66
C TYR A 124 -24.70 8.84 -11.66
N PRO A 125 -23.44 9.02 -12.09
CA PRO A 125 -22.35 9.41 -11.19
C PRO A 125 -22.65 10.77 -10.56
N VAL A 126 -22.74 10.81 -9.23
CA VAL A 126 -23.26 11.97 -8.48
C VAL A 126 -22.21 13.06 -8.27
N ASP A 127 -20.91 12.72 -8.28
CA ASP A 127 -19.81 13.66 -7.98
C ASP A 127 -18.72 13.58 -9.05
N ILE A 128 -19.08 13.91 -10.28
CA ILE A 128 -18.16 13.92 -11.43
C ILE A 128 -16.93 14.80 -11.17
N PRO A 129 -17.06 16.04 -10.62
CA PRO A 129 -15.90 16.90 -10.36
C PRO A 129 -14.88 16.30 -9.38
N ARG A 130 -15.32 15.48 -8.43
CA ARG A 130 -14.41 14.79 -7.51
C ARG A 130 -13.61 13.69 -8.21
N ALA A 131 -14.27 12.90 -9.06
CA ALA A 131 -13.61 11.89 -9.87
C ALA A 131 -12.60 12.52 -10.85
N GLU A 132 -12.99 13.63 -11.49
CA GLU A 132 -12.14 14.38 -12.40
C GLU A 132 -10.87 14.89 -11.72
N ARG A 133 -10.99 15.54 -10.55
CA ARG A 133 -9.83 16.00 -9.78
C ARG A 133 -8.92 14.84 -9.35
N ALA A 134 -9.49 13.71 -8.94
CA ALA A 134 -8.71 12.55 -8.55
C ALA A 134 -7.95 11.92 -9.74
N LEU A 135 -8.59 11.86 -10.90
CA LEU A 135 -7.97 11.37 -12.15
C LEU A 135 -6.93 12.35 -12.69
N ALA A 136 -7.20 13.65 -12.64
CA ALA A 136 -6.24 14.68 -13.05
C ALA A 136 -4.93 14.59 -12.22
N GLY A 137 -5.03 14.22 -10.94
CA GLY A 137 -3.87 13.95 -10.09
C GLY A 137 -2.98 12.81 -10.56
N PHE A 138 -3.42 12.01 -11.53
CA PHE A 138 -2.66 10.90 -12.13
C PHE A 138 -2.62 10.98 -13.67
N ASP A 139 -2.78 12.16 -14.26
CA ASP A 139 -2.78 12.39 -15.72
C ASP A 139 -3.80 11.50 -16.46
N MET A 140 -5.01 11.41 -15.91
CA MET A 140 -6.09 10.56 -16.44
C MET A 140 -7.42 11.33 -16.64
N GLY A 141 -7.39 12.67 -16.59
CA GLY A 141 -8.59 13.48 -16.70
C GLY A 141 -9.35 13.30 -18.03
N ASP A 142 -8.62 13.09 -19.12
CA ASP A 142 -9.15 12.82 -20.46
C ASP A 142 -9.89 11.48 -20.57
N LYS A 143 -9.64 10.54 -19.65
CA LYS A 143 -10.21 9.21 -19.63
C LYS A 143 -11.48 9.06 -18.77
N LEU A 144 -11.97 10.16 -18.20
CA LEU A 144 -13.10 10.17 -17.24
C LEU A 144 -14.33 9.36 -17.71
N PHE A 145 -14.67 9.48 -18.99
CA PHE A 145 -15.84 8.81 -19.58
C PHE A 145 -15.51 7.56 -20.39
N ASP A 146 -14.23 7.20 -20.49
CA ASP A 146 -13.80 5.98 -21.16
C ASP A 146 -14.29 4.74 -20.41
N ARG A 147 -14.32 3.60 -21.11
CA ARG A 147 -14.59 2.31 -20.47
C ARG A 147 -13.30 1.69 -19.95
N VAL A 148 -13.39 1.03 -18.81
CA VAL A 148 -12.25 0.35 -18.17
C VAL A 148 -11.59 -0.70 -19.08
N ASP A 149 -12.36 -1.40 -19.92
CA ASP A 149 -11.83 -2.40 -20.87
C ASP A 149 -10.92 -1.80 -21.96
N ARG A 150 -11.00 -0.50 -22.21
CA ARG A 150 -10.15 0.22 -23.18
C ARG A 150 -8.84 0.73 -22.60
N LEU A 151 -8.65 0.62 -21.28
CA LEU A 151 -7.48 1.10 -20.58
C LEU A 151 -6.34 0.07 -20.63
N SER A 152 -5.11 0.56 -20.78
CA SER A 152 -3.87 -0.21 -20.55
C SER A 152 -3.73 -0.64 -19.08
N GLY A 153 -2.78 -1.53 -18.78
CA GLY A 153 -2.49 -1.95 -17.41
C GLY A 153 -2.11 -0.79 -16.49
N GLY A 154 -1.20 0.08 -16.94
CA GLY A 154 -0.77 1.26 -16.18
C GLY A 154 -1.89 2.29 -16.01
N GLU A 155 -2.78 2.47 -16.99
CA GLU A 155 -3.96 3.33 -16.85
C GLU A 155 -4.94 2.77 -15.82
N ARG A 156 -5.19 1.46 -15.82
CA ARG A 156 -6.01 0.80 -14.78
C ARG A 156 -5.41 0.98 -13.39
N GLN A 157 -4.09 0.88 -13.27
CA GLN A 157 -3.40 1.12 -12.01
C GLN A 157 -3.64 2.55 -11.50
N ARG A 158 -3.48 3.55 -12.36
CA ARG A 158 -3.72 4.96 -12.03
C ARG A 158 -5.20 5.23 -11.66
N VAL A 159 -6.14 4.60 -12.36
CA VAL A 159 -7.58 4.64 -11.98
C VAL A 159 -7.81 4.01 -10.60
N GLY A 160 -7.11 2.90 -10.29
CA GLY A 160 -7.12 2.29 -8.95
C GLY A 160 -6.63 3.25 -7.87
N LEU A 161 -5.55 3.99 -8.13
CA LEU A 161 -5.02 5.00 -7.22
C LEU A 161 -5.96 6.21 -7.09
N ALA A 162 -6.57 6.67 -8.18
CA ALA A 162 -7.60 7.71 -8.12
C ALA A 162 -8.79 7.28 -7.24
N ARG A 163 -9.15 5.99 -7.27
CA ARG A 163 -10.17 5.41 -6.38
C ARG A 163 -9.77 5.47 -4.91
N VAL A 164 -8.48 5.29 -4.56
CA VAL A 164 -7.97 5.53 -3.19
C VAL A 164 -8.14 6.98 -2.79
N LEU A 165 -7.85 7.92 -3.70
CA LEU A 165 -7.96 9.35 -3.41
C LEU A 165 -9.39 9.82 -3.15
N VAL A 166 -10.40 9.24 -3.78
CA VAL A 166 -11.80 9.62 -3.53
C VAL A 166 -12.39 8.94 -2.31
N SER A 167 -11.77 7.88 -1.79
CA SER A 167 -12.23 7.20 -0.57
C SER A 167 -12.13 8.15 0.63
N GLU A 168 -12.98 7.96 1.63
CA GLU A 168 -12.96 8.70 2.90
C GLU A 168 -12.35 7.88 4.03
N ALA A 169 -11.65 6.82 3.67
CA ALA A 169 -11.03 5.90 4.62
C ALA A 169 -9.92 6.58 5.43
N SER A 170 -9.90 6.31 6.72
CA SER A 170 -8.86 6.75 7.66
C SER A 170 -7.65 5.82 7.70
N LEU A 171 -7.76 4.64 7.08
CA LEU A 171 -6.68 3.67 6.87
C LEU A 171 -6.62 3.28 5.40
N LEU A 172 -5.49 3.57 4.78
CA LEU A 172 -5.18 3.24 3.39
C LEU A 172 -4.12 2.13 3.37
N LEU A 173 -4.48 0.98 2.84
CA LEU A 173 -3.63 -0.19 2.67
C LEU A 173 -3.44 -0.39 1.16
N VAL A 174 -2.22 -0.24 0.66
CA VAL A 174 -1.96 -0.22 -0.78
C VAL A 174 -0.90 -1.24 -1.15
N ASP A 175 -1.30 -2.24 -1.93
CA ASP A 175 -0.40 -3.32 -2.33
C ASP A 175 0.23 -3.01 -3.69
N GLU A 176 1.55 -2.84 -3.70
CA GLU A 176 2.39 -2.63 -4.89
C GLU A 176 1.81 -1.59 -5.89
N PRO A 177 1.56 -0.35 -5.45
CA PRO A 177 0.87 0.66 -6.26
C PRO A 177 1.59 1.04 -7.56
N LEU A 178 2.86 0.70 -7.71
CA LEU A 178 3.75 1.17 -8.77
C LEU A 178 4.07 0.09 -9.82
N SER A 179 3.62 -1.14 -9.64
CA SER A 179 4.06 -2.33 -10.40
C SER A 179 3.82 -2.26 -11.92
N ALA A 180 2.86 -1.46 -12.38
CA ALA A 180 2.51 -1.31 -13.80
C ALA A 180 2.84 0.09 -14.36
N LEU A 181 3.66 0.88 -13.64
CA LEU A 181 3.98 2.26 -14.00
C LEU A 181 5.48 2.39 -14.37
N ASP A 182 5.76 3.28 -15.31
CA ASP A 182 7.13 3.71 -15.58
C ASP A 182 7.71 4.54 -14.42
N PRO A 183 9.03 4.75 -14.34
CA PRO A 183 9.67 5.43 -13.21
C PRO A 183 9.09 6.83 -12.93
N THR A 184 8.86 7.64 -13.95
CA THR A 184 8.34 9.01 -13.80
C THR A 184 6.92 9.01 -13.23
N ARG A 185 6.05 8.14 -13.76
CA ARG A 185 4.68 7.99 -13.26
C ARG A 185 4.64 7.36 -11.87
N SER A 186 5.57 6.45 -11.58
CA SER A 186 5.72 5.85 -10.24
C SER A 186 6.04 6.91 -9.20
N GLN A 187 6.99 7.80 -9.49
CA GLN A 187 7.35 8.91 -8.61
C GLN A 187 6.15 9.83 -8.34
N HIS A 188 5.49 10.27 -9.41
CA HIS A 188 4.31 11.14 -9.31
C HIS A 188 3.18 10.46 -8.51
N ALA A 189 2.93 9.17 -8.77
CA ALA A 189 1.87 8.42 -8.11
C ALA A 189 2.10 8.27 -6.58
N ILE A 190 3.32 7.95 -6.17
CA ILE A 190 3.63 7.78 -4.74
C ILE A 190 3.61 9.12 -4.00
N GLU A 191 4.10 10.18 -4.64
CA GLU A 191 4.03 11.53 -4.10
C GLU A 191 2.59 11.98 -3.85
N LYS A 192 1.70 11.82 -4.84
CA LYS A 192 0.27 12.14 -4.71
C LYS A 192 -0.42 11.31 -3.62
N LEU A 193 -0.10 10.02 -3.53
CA LEU A 193 -0.68 9.12 -2.53
C LEU A 193 -0.26 9.53 -1.11
N THR A 194 1.05 9.75 -0.89
CA THR A 194 1.59 10.13 0.43
C THR A 194 1.13 11.53 0.84
N GLN A 195 1.10 12.49 -0.10
CA GLN A 195 0.56 13.82 0.13
C GLN A 195 -0.91 13.77 0.55
N ALA A 196 -1.76 13.09 -0.22
CA ALA A 196 -3.19 12.97 0.08
C ALA A 196 -3.46 12.28 1.43
N ALA A 197 -2.69 11.27 1.80
CA ALA A 197 -2.79 10.63 3.11
C ALA A 197 -2.43 11.61 4.24
N ARG A 198 -1.35 12.38 4.08
CA ARG A 198 -0.89 13.38 5.03
C ARG A 198 -1.91 14.51 5.24
N GLU A 199 -2.44 15.07 4.16
CA GLU A 199 -3.43 16.16 4.20
C GLU A 199 -4.70 15.77 4.94
N ARG A 200 -5.10 14.49 4.87
CA ARG A 200 -6.29 13.95 5.55
C ARG A 200 -6.00 13.41 6.96
N GLY A 201 -4.75 13.33 7.38
CA GLY A 201 -4.37 12.61 8.60
C GLY A 201 -4.67 11.11 8.53
N ALA A 202 -4.76 10.54 7.32
CA ALA A 202 -5.00 9.12 7.14
C ALA A 202 -3.72 8.30 7.38
N THR A 203 -3.88 7.14 7.99
CA THR A 203 -2.80 6.15 8.10
C THR A 203 -2.60 5.51 6.74
N LEU A 204 -1.34 5.46 6.26
CA LEU A 204 -0.98 4.84 5.00
C LEU A 204 0.03 3.72 5.22
N VAL A 205 -0.31 2.52 4.79
CA VAL A 205 0.63 1.39 4.73
C VAL A 205 0.70 0.93 3.27
N ALA A 206 1.87 1.01 2.66
CA ALA A 206 2.08 0.58 1.29
C ALA A 206 3.17 -0.49 1.20
N THR A 207 2.94 -1.55 0.42
CA THR A 207 4.01 -2.47 0.05
C THR A 207 4.71 -1.97 -1.20
N LEU A 208 6.02 -2.03 -1.22
CA LEU A 208 6.83 -1.55 -2.33
C LEU A 208 7.94 -2.54 -2.68
N HIS A 209 8.18 -2.73 -3.98
CA HIS A 209 9.38 -3.44 -4.48
C HIS A 209 10.57 -2.50 -4.65
N HIS A 210 10.31 -1.24 -5.05
CA HIS A 210 11.34 -0.24 -5.26
C HIS A 210 11.77 0.37 -3.92
N VAL A 211 12.91 -0.12 -3.40
CA VAL A 211 13.48 0.33 -2.10
C VAL A 211 13.75 1.83 -2.09
N GLU A 212 14.27 2.38 -3.20
CA GLU A 212 14.56 3.82 -3.34
C GLU A 212 13.30 4.67 -3.13
N MET A 213 12.18 4.27 -3.73
CA MET A 213 10.90 4.94 -3.57
C MET A 213 10.38 4.84 -2.13
N ALA A 214 10.57 3.69 -1.48
CA ALA A 214 10.21 3.53 -0.08
C ALA A 214 10.99 4.50 0.81
N LEU A 215 12.32 4.56 0.65
CA LEU A 215 13.20 5.42 1.44
C LEU A 215 12.96 6.92 1.17
N ALA A 216 12.63 7.29 -0.06
CA ALA A 216 12.41 8.69 -0.45
C ALA A 216 11.07 9.26 0.04
N TYR A 217 10.02 8.45 0.08
CA TYR A 217 8.64 8.94 0.30
C TYR A 217 8.02 8.54 1.63
N PHE A 218 8.57 7.56 2.34
CA PHE A 218 8.02 7.09 3.61
C PHE A 218 8.98 7.36 4.78
N PRO A 219 8.48 7.90 5.89
CA PRO A 219 9.30 8.18 7.08
C PRO A 219 9.74 6.93 7.84
N ARG A 220 9.01 5.80 7.67
CA ARG A 220 9.25 4.54 8.38
C ARG A 220 9.19 3.37 7.43
N ILE A 221 10.18 2.49 7.57
CA ILE A 221 10.35 1.31 6.70
C ILE A 221 10.29 0.04 7.56
N VAL A 222 9.43 -0.87 7.14
CA VAL A 222 9.31 -2.22 7.72
C VAL A 222 9.87 -3.22 6.74
N GLY A 223 10.93 -3.90 7.09
CA GLY A 223 11.53 -5.00 6.32
C GLY A 223 10.88 -6.33 6.69
N LEU A 224 10.26 -7.01 5.72
CA LEU A 224 9.63 -8.32 5.90
C LEU A 224 10.43 -9.40 5.16
N ARG A 225 10.79 -10.49 5.84
CA ARG A 225 11.50 -11.63 5.26
C ARG A 225 10.91 -12.94 5.76
N SER A 226 10.55 -13.83 4.84
CA SER A 226 10.00 -15.17 5.16
C SER A 226 8.86 -15.16 6.18
N GLY A 227 7.98 -14.16 6.08
CA GLY A 227 6.83 -14.01 6.97
C GLY A 227 7.12 -13.39 8.34
N THR A 228 8.36 -12.98 8.61
CA THR A 228 8.78 -12.39 9.89
C THR A 228 9.30 -10.97 9.70
N LEU A 229 9.26 -10.18 10.77
CA LEU A 229 9.83 -8.85 10.82
C LEU A 229 11.36 -8.94 10.82
N ALA A 230 12.02 -8.42 9.78
CA ALA A 230 13.47 -8.34 9.72
C ALA A 230 14.00 -7.06 10.39
N PHE A 231 13.34 -5.94 10.17
CA PHE A 231 13.59 -4.66 10.84
C PHE A 231 12.37 -3.73 10.74
N ASP A 232 12.34 -2.74 11.62
CA ASP A 232 11.35 -1.68 11.69
C ASP A 232 12.06 -0.40 12.10
N LEU A 233 12.35 0.47 11.13
CA LEU A 233 13.26 1.60 11.29
C LEU A 233 12.72 2.87 10.62
N PRO A 234 13.10 4.06 11.13
CA PRO A 234 13.00 5.29 10.34
C PRO A 234 13.77 5.14 9.02
N ALA A 235 13.29 5.73 7.94
CA ALA A 235 13.94 5.63 6.62
C ALA A 235 15.42 6.07 6.67
N SER A 236 15.75 7.10 7.47
CA SER A 236 17.12 7.60 7.66
C SER A 236 18.06 6.64 8.38
N ALA A 237 17.53 5.62 9.07
CA ALA A 237 18.32 4.62 9.80
C ALA A 237 18.49 3.31 9.01
N VAL A 238 17.86 3.18 7.84
CA VAL A 238 18.02 2.01 6.97
C VAL A 238 19.38 2.08 6.27
N THR A 239 20.22 1.06 6.50
CA THR A 239 21.57 0.96 5.90
C THR A 239 21.62 -0.06 4.76
N ARG A 240 22.72 -0.06 4.00
CA ARG A 240 23.00 -1.11 3.00
C ARG A 240 22.99 -2.51 3.60
N ASP A 241 23.53 -2.66 4.80
CA ASP A 241 23.60 -3.96 5.48
C ASP A 241 22.19 -4.49 5.81
N HIS A 242 21.28 -3.62 6.26
CA HIS A 242 19.88 -3.98 6.46
C HIS A 242 19.23 -4.49 5.16
N LEU A 243 19.47 -3.81 4.05
CA LEU A 243 18.92 -4.20 2.74
C LEU A 243 19.56 -5.49 2.21
N GLN A 244 20.89 -5.63 2.33
CA GLN A 244 21.58 -6.86 1.93
C GLN A 244 21.12 -8.06 2.77
N ALA A 245 20.94 -7.90 4.07
CA ALA A 245 20.40 -8.95 4.92
C ALA A 245 18.96 -9.32 4.55
N LEU A 246 18.13 -8.32 4.23
CA LEU A 246 16.74 -8.53 3.81
C LEU A 246 16.64 -9.32 2.51
N TYR A 247 17.48 -9.00 1.50
CA TYR A 247 17.46 -9.57 0.16
C TYR A 247 18.56 -10.60 -0.10
N ALA A 248 19.24 -11.13 0.92
CA ALA A 248 20.42 -11.98 0.79
C ALA A 248 20.26 -13.17 -0.18
N GLN A 249 19.05 -13.71 -0.34
CA GLN A 249 18.73 -14.80 -1.27
C GLN A 249 18.14 -14.30 -2.61
N HIS A 250 17.92 -13.00 -2.77
CA HIS A 250 17.20 -12.34 -3.87
C HIS A 250 17.91 -11.06 -4.30
N LEU A 251 19.26 -11.06 -4.35
CA LEU A 251 20.06 -9.86 -4.65
C LEU A 251 19.71 -9.20 -5.99
N HIS A 252 19.18 -9.95 -6.95
CA HIS A 252 18.69 -9.43 -8.22
C HIS A 252 17.47 -8.48 -8.07
N GLU A 253 16.71 -8.56 -6.97
CA GLU A 253 15.58 -7.68 -6.68
C GLU A 253 16.02 -6.31 -6.11
N LEU A 254 17.30 -6.17 -5.69
CA LEU A 254 17.88 -4.89 -5.25
C LEU A 254 18.38 -4.04 -6.43
N SER A 255 18.64 -4.66 -7.59
CA SER A 255 19.13 -3.96 -8.77
C SER A 255 17.97 -3.25 -9.45
N ALA A 256 17.92 -1.92 -9.38
CA ALA A 256 17.00 -1.11 -10.18
C ALA A 256 17.31 -1.32 -11.67
N PRO A 257 16.32 -1.24 -12.58
CA PRO A 257 16.61 -1.15 -13.99
C PRO A 257 17.49 0.07 -14.25
N ALA A 258 18.61 -0.14 -14.93
CA ALA A 258 19.65 0.83 -15.22
C ALA A 258 19.06 2.17 -15.74
N GLY A 259 19.26 3.25 -14.99
CA GLY A 259 18.82 4.58 -15.39
C GLY A 259 19.18 5.71 -14.42
N VAL A 260 19.56 5.41 -13.19
CA VAL A 260 20.01 6.43 -12.24
C VAL A 260 21.21 5.88 -11.47
N GLU A 261 22.42 6.13 -11.97
CA GLU A 261 23.64 6.06 -11.18
C GLU A 261 23.64 7.24 -10.20
N GLY A 262 22.97 7.09 -9.09
CA GLY A 262 23.09 7.92 -7.91
C GLY A 262 23.35 7.00 -6.74
N ASP A 263 24.52 7.13 -6.12
CA ASP A 263 24.85 6.39 -4.90
C ASP A 263 23.76 6.60 -3.86
N LEU A 264 23.00 5.55 -3.55
CA LEU A 264 21.94 5.55 -2.54
C LEU A 264 22.42 5.97 -1.14
N PHE A 265 23.75 5.92 -0.93
CA PHE A 265 24.39 6.32 0.32
C PHE A 265 25.67 7.12 0.00
N PRO A 266 25.87 8.32 0.57
CA PRO A 266 27.13 9.02 0.43
C PRO A 266 28.27 8.14 0.98
N ALA A 267 29.33 8.00 0.18
CA ALA A 267 30.53 7.28 0.61
C ALA A 267 31.06 7.89 1.90
N THR A 268 31.17 7.09 2.95
CA THR A 268 31.88 7.46 4.17
C THR A 268 33.35 7.68 3.78
N THR A 269 33.76 8.94 3.68
CA THR A 269 35.16 9.31 3.48
C THR A 269 35.97 8.84 4.67
N ALA A 270 36.76 7.79 4.48
CA ALA A 270 37.79 7.42 5.46
C ALA A 270 38.79 8.59 5.59
N PRO A 271 39.27 8.92 6.79
CA PRO A 271 40.24 9.99 6.96
C PRO A 271 41.56 9.63 6.25
N VAL A 272 41.96 10.48 5.34
CA VAL A 272 43.28 10.38 4.69
C VAL A 272 44.34 10.75 5.72
N VAL A 273 45.10 9.76 6.18
CA VAL A 273 46.32 10.01 6.98
C VAL A 273 47.39 10.51 6.04
N MET A 274 47.68 11.83 6.05
CA MET A 274 48.84 12.37 5.40
C MET A 274 50.08 12.01 6.20
N HIS A 275 50.93 11.17 5.61
CA HIS A 275 52.33 11.07 6.03
C HIS A 275 53.13 12.14 5.32
N CYS A 276 53.57 13.17 6.07
CA CYS A 276 54.67 14.06 5.65
C CYS A 276 55.96 13.29 5.69
N ARG A 277 56.71 13.33 4.59
CA ARG A 277 58.16 13.22 4.51
C ARG A 277 58.73 14.46 3.82
#